data_702e7d28944c3888b0e297baad2e991b
#
_entry.id   702e7d28944c3888b0e297baad2e991b
#
_cell.length_a   1.000
_cell.length_b   1.000
_cell.length_c   1.000
_cell.angle_alpha   90.00
_cell.angle_beta   90.00
_cell.angle_gamma   90.00
#
_symmetry.space_group_name_H-M   'P 1'
#
loop_
_entity.id
_entity.type
_entity.pdbx_description
1 polymer ?
#
loop_
_entity_poly.entity_id
_entity_poly.type
_entity_poly.pdbx_seq_one_letter_code
_entity_poly.pdbx_strand_id
1 'polypeptide(L)' 'MLRVGDRVTLLGLPDWLVHDLPPDEQRELRGFVGQSTEVVDIDAHGDVWIGFGQTADAGDASHYSGHSFCVPPQFLQRP' A
#
# COMPACT_ATOMS: atom_id res chain seq x y z
N MET A 1 -4.67 -7.99 -15.27
CA MET A 1 -5.18 -6.72 -14.72
C MET A 1 -5.54 -6.90 -13.25
N LEU A 2 -5.09 -5.99 -12.42
CA LEU A 2 -5.34 -6.08 -10.98
C LEU A 2 -6.77 -5.72 -10.65
N ARG A 3 -7.27 -6.32 -9.58
CA ARG A 3 -8.63 -6.08 -9.09
C ARG A 3 -8.60 -5.92 -7.58
N VAL A 4 -9.63 -5.26 -7.07
CA VAL A 4 -9.81 -5.15 -5.62
C VAL A 4 -9.87 -6.56 -5.03
N GLY A 5 -9.11 -6.77 -3.97
CA GLY A 5 -9.01 -8.07 -3.33
C GLY A 5 -7.83 -8.91 -3.78
N ASP A 6 -7.17 -8.53 -4.87
CA ASP A 6 -6.00 -9.27 -5.35
C ASP A 6 -4.85 -9.13 -4.37
N ARG A 7 -4.08 -10.18 -4.24
CA ARG A 7 -2.86 -10.17 -3.44
C ARG A 7 -1.71 -9.74 -4.31
N VAL A 8 -0.92 -8.81 -3.82
CA VAL A 8 0.20 -8.25 -4.57
C VAL A 8 1.38 -8.03 -3.64
N THR A 9 2.57 -7.98 -4.22
CA THR A 9 3.79 -7.62 -3.50
C THR A 9 4.23 -6.25 -3.97
N LEU A 10 4.55 -5.38 -3.04
CA LEU A 10 5.02 -4.04 -3.37
C LEU A 10 6.49 -4.11 -3.79
N LEU A 11 6.77 -3.69 -5.01
CA LEU A 11 8.12 -3.77 -5.58
C LEU A 11 8.94 -2.51 -5.30
N GLY A 12 8.28 -1.39 -5.14
CA GLY A 12 8.98 -0.13 -4.93
C GLY A 12 7.97 0.99 -4.74
N LEU A 13 8.47 2.21 -4.61
CA LEU A 13 7.64 3.38 -4.39
C LEU A 13 7.99 4.45 -5.44
N PRO A 14 6.99 5.08 -6.04
CA PRO A 14 7.29 6.18 -6.97
C PRO A 14 7.78 7.40 -6.20
N ASP A 15 8.66 8.18 -6.82
CA ASP A 15 9.22 9.36 -6.21
C ASP A 15 8.15 10.34 -5.76
N TRP A 16 7.14 10.56 -6.60
CA TRP A 16 6.12 11.55 -6.28
C TRP A 16 5.33 11.19 -5.01
N LEU A 17 5.31 9.92 -4.66
CA LEU A 17 4.59 9.47 -3.47
C LEU A 17 5.34 9.82 -2.19
N VAL A 18 6.66 9.67 -2.21
CA VAL A 18 7.46 9.85 -0.98
C VAL A 18 8.14 11.19 -0.92
N HIS A 19 8.22 11.89 -2.03
CA HIS A 19 8.98 13.11 -2.18
C HIS A 19 8.65 14.17 -1.12
N ASP A 20 7.37 14.34 -0.83
CA ASP A 20 6.93 15.39 0.10
C ASP A 20 6.65 14.89 1.50
N LEU A 21 6.93 13.62 1.75
CA LEU A 21 6.64 13.07 3.07
C LEU A 21 7.76 13.38 4.06
N PRO A 22 7.42 13.52 5.34
CA PRO A 22 8.45 13.61 6.38
C PRO A 22 9.33 12.37 6.38
N PRO A 23 10.59 12.48 6.84
CA PRO A 23 11.49 11.33 6.82
C PRO A 23 10.97 10.10 7.53
N ASP A 24 10.21 10.28 8.60
CA ASP A 24 9.64 9.15 9.34
C ASP A 24 8.67 8.37 8.48
N GLU A 25 7.82 9.08 7.76
CA GLU A 25 6.83 8.43 6.92
C GLU A 25 7.47 7.81 5.69
N GLN A 26 8.50 8.44 5.14
CA GLN A 26 9.25 7.85 4.04
C GLN A 26 9.85 6.52 4.46
N ARG A 27 10.43 6.48 5.65
CA ARG A 27 11.02 5.25 6.16
C ARG A 27 9.98 4.17 6.36
N GLU A 28 8.82 4.56 6.85
CA GLU A 28 7.74 3.61 7.08
C GLU A 28 7.25 3.00 5.77
N LEU A 29 7.04 3.83 4.75
CA LEU A 29 6.60 3.33 3.46
C LEU A 29 7.65 2.44 2.82
N ARG A 30 8.91 2.79 2.94
CA ARG A 30 9.99 1.97 2.39
C ARG A 30 10.07 0.61 3.06
N GLY A 31 9.66 0.54 4.32
CA GLY A 31 9.60 -0.73 5.03
C GLY A 31 8.56 -1.68 4.48
N PHE A 32 7.60 -1.19 3.72
CA PHE A 32 6.59 -2.05 3.12
C PHE A 32 7.06 -2.67 1.81
N VAL A 33 8.14 -2.16 1.21
CA VAL A 33 8.64 -2.71 -0.04
C VAL A 33 9.08 -4.15 0.19
N GLY A 34 8.63 -5.04 -0.67
CA GLY A 34 8.87 -6.46 -0.51
C GLY A 34 7.79 -7.20 0.25
N GLN A 35 6.85 -6.49 0.84
CA GLN A 35 5.77 -7.12 1.59
C GLN A 35 4.55 -7.33 0.70
N SER A 36 3.78 -8.34 1.04
CA SER A 36 2.54 -8.64 0.32
C SER A 36 1.37 -7.96 1.00
N THR A 37 0.40 -7.55 0.20
CA THR A 37 -0.80 -6.91 0.70
C THR A 37 -1.94 -7.16 -0.27
N GLU A 38 -3.09 -6.59 0.03
CA GLU A 38 -4.25 -6.70 -0.84
C GLU A 38 -4.55 -5.36 -1.49
N VAL A 39 -5.06 -5.43 -2.70
CA VAL A 39 -5.60 -4.25 -3.39
C VAL A 39 -6.90 -3.87 -2.71
N VAL A 40 -7.00 -2.63 -2.23
CA VAL A 40 -8.20 -2.18 -1.56
C VAL A 40 -9.08 -1.31 -2.46
N ASP A 41 -8.49 -0.71 -3.49
CA ASP A 41 -9.27 0.09 -4.43
C ASP A 41 -8.43 0.31 -5.69
N ILE A 42 -9.10 0.66 -6.78
CA ILE A 42 -8.43 1.09 -8.01
C ILE A 42 -9.16 2.33 -8.46
N ASP A 43 -8.42 3.44 -8.63
CA ASP A 43 -9.08 4.69 -8.94
C ASP A 43 -9.26 4.86 -10.45
N ALA A 44 -9.89 5.98 -10.83
CA ALA A 44 -10.23 6.21 -12.22
C ALA A 44 -9.01 6.41 -13.11
N HIS A 45 -7.87 6.69 -12.52
CA HIS A 45 -6.62 6.89 -13.26
C HIS A 45 -5.84 5.59 -13.44
N GLY A 46 -6.35 4.49 -12.88
CA GLY A 46 -5.66 3.23 -12.96
C GLY A 46 -4.63 3.01 -11.86
N ASP A 47 -4.51 3.93 -10.93
CA ASP A 47 -3.63 3.72 -9.79
C ASP A 47 -4.27 2.76 -8.82
N VAL A 48 -3.43 1.94 -8.20
CA VAL A 48 -3.88 0.85 -7.36
C VAL A 48 -3.65 1.22 -5.91
N TRP A 49 -4.71 1.21 -5.13
CA TRP A 49 -4.64 1.49 -3.70
C TRP A 49 -4.39 0.21 -2.94
N ILE A 50 -3.40 0.26 -2.07
CA ILE A 50 -3.01 -0.88 -1.25
C ILE A 50 -2.97 -0.42 0.21
N GLY A 51 -3.15 -1.36 1.11
CA GLY A 51 -3.17 -1.07 2.54
C GLY A 51 -2.19 -1.93 3.29
N PHE A 52 -1.50 -1.33 4.25
CA PHE A 52 -0.54 -2.01 5.10
C PHE A 52 -0.77 -1.64 6.55
N GLY A 53 -0.19 -2.42 7.44
CA GLY A 53 -0.23 -2.10 8.85
C GLY A 53 -1.55 -2.38 9.52
N GLN A 54 -2.41 -3.11 8.87
CA GLN A 54 -3.67 -3.49 9.48
C GLN A 54 -3.39 -4.47 10.58
N THR A 55 -3.75 -4.11 11.78
CA THR A 55 -3.61 -5.06 12.85
C THR A 55 -4.75 -6.03 12.73
N ALA A 56 -4.39 -7.26 12.68
CA ALA A 56 -5.37 -8.31 12.76
C ALA A 56 -5.97 -8.40 14.14
N ASP A 57 -5.58 -7.53 14.98
CA ASP A 57 -6.04 -7.57 16.33
C ASP A 57 -7.43 -7.02 16.35
N ALA A 58 -8.32 -7.86 16.04
CA ALA A 58 -9.68 -7.48 15.81
C ALA A 58 -10.38 -7.03 17.05
N GLY A 59 -9.72 -7.01 18.14
CA GLY A 59 -10.38 -6.65 19.37
C GLY A 59 -10.83 -5.22 19.39
N ASP A 60 -10.24 -4.38 18.58
CA ASP A 60 -10.53 -2.99 18.70
C ASP A 60 -10.43 -2.27 17.36
N ALA A 61 -11.51 -2.26 16.66
CA ALA A 61 -11.56 -1.65 15.35
C ALA A 61 -11.31 -0.15 15.37
N SER A 62 -11.48 0.48 16.51
CA SER A 62 -11.27 1.91 16.61
C SER A 62 -9.79 2.27 16.60
N HIS A 63 -8.92 1.30 16.74
CA HIS A 63 -7.50 1.53 16.70
C HIS A 63 -6.86 1.11 15.40
N TYR A 64 -7.62 1.18 14.35
CA TYR A 64 -7.07 0.93 13.03
C TYR A 64 -5.95 1.94 12.75
N SER A 65 -4.76 1.45 12.55
CA SER A 65 -3.61 2.30 12.30
C SER A 65 -2.91 1.95 11.00
N GLY A 66 -3.66 1.44 10.06
CA GLY A 66 -3.09 1.07 8.79
C GLY A 66 -2.75 2.26 7.92
N HIS A 67 -1.86 2.02 6.99
CA HIS A 67 -1.53 2.99 5.95
C HIS A 67 -2.10 2.52 4.64
N SER A 68 -2.73 3.42 3.90
CA SER A 68 -3.15 3.11 2.55
C SER A 68 -2.65 4.20 1.61
N PHE A 69 -2.19 3.79 0.45
CA PHE A 69 -1.69 4.71 -0.55
C PHE A 69 -1.82 4.06 -1.92
N CYS A 70 -1.70 4.86 -2.96
CA CYS A 70 -1.82 4.35 -4.32
C CYS A 70 -0.48 4.36 -5.03
N VAL A 71 -0.28 3.37 -5.88
CA VAL A 71 0.90 3.30 -6.74
C VAL A 71 0.47 2.86 -8.12
N PRO A 72 1.24 3.21 -9.17
CA PRO A 72 1.00 2.63 -10.48
C PRO A 72 1.16 1.12 -10.45
N PRO A 73 0.43 0.39 -11.30
CA PRO A 73 0.47 -1.09 -11.26
C PRO A 73 1.86 -1.67 -11.46
N GLN A 74 2.75 -0.96 -12.15
CA GLN A 74 4.10 -1.47 -12.40
C GLN A 74 4.92 -1.64 -11.13
N PHE A 75 4.50 -1.04 -10.03
CA PHE A 75 5.16 -1.20 -8.75
C PHE A 75 4.62 -2.38 -7.94
N LEU A 76 3.72 -3.15 -8.53
CA LEU A 76 3.09 -4.28 -7.85
C LEU A 76 3.30 -5.54 -8.66
N GLN A 77 3.52 -6.64 -7.95
CA GLN A 77 3.70 -7.94 -8.58
C GLN A 77 2.67 -8.92 -8.03
N ARG A 78 2.00 -9.62 -8.92
CA ARG A 78 1.09 -10.68 -8.51
C ARG A 78 1.89 -11.94 -8.21
N PRO A 79 1.46 -12.72 -7.23
CA PRO A 79 2.16 -13.98 -6.92
C PRO A 79 2.06 -14.99 -8.05
#